data_03d53ea6b38edc9f3a6eb58b5ba5afc6
#
_entry.id   03d53ea6b38edc9f3a6eb58b5ba5afc6
#
_cell.length_a   1.000
_cell.length_b   1.000
_cell.length_c   1.000
_cell.angle_alpha   90.00
_cell.angle_beta   90.00
_cell.angle_gamma   90.00
#
_symmetry.space_group_name_H-M   'P 1'
#
loop_
_entity.id
_entity.type
_entity.pdbx_description
1 polymer ?
#
loop_
_entity_poly.entity_id
_entity_poly.type
_entity_poly.pdbx_seq_one_letter_code
_entity_poly.pdbx_strand_id
1 'polypeptide(L)'
;MNNNDEITFSESAAEGSQEAINRVVSYYQEALKSSPVAIEYLRSRGFDDAEMLEHFGVGYSNRTLSSVLPDKKSKAGGKLREELQTLGIFRESGHEHFNGSITVPVFDAKNQLVQIYGRKVLGKRLKKGTAQHLTLPIKSSGILNRAPGSS
;
A
#
# COMPACT_ATOMS: atom_id res chain seq x y z
N MET A 1 -19.07 -8.69 12.57
CA MET A 1 -18.62 -8.67 12.27
C MET A 1 -17.82 -8.45 12.22
N ASN A 2 -17.59 -8.61 12.07
CA ASN A 2 -16.91 -8.48 11.92
C ASN A 2 -16.00 -8.31 11.57
N ASN A 3 -15.68 -8.60 11.47
CA ASN A 3 -14.74 -8.50 10.99
C ASN A 3 -14.21 -7.47 10.43
N ASN A 4 -14.46 -6.64 10.59
CA ASN A 4 -14.06 -5.56 10.11
C ASN A 4 -12.84 -5.14 10.54
N ASP A 5 -12.43 -5.51 11.60
CA ASP A 5 -11.22 -5.20 12.06
C ASP A 5 -10.21 -5.92 11.33
N GLU A 6 -10.54 -6.94 10.64
CA GLU A 6 -9.60 -7.67 9.96
C GLU A 6 -9.50 -7.26 8.59
N ILE A 7 -8.35 -7.10 8.05
CA ILE A 7 -8.19 -6.76 6.68
C ILE A 7 -8.22 -8.04 5.93
N THR A 8 -9.25 -8.27 5.19
CA THR A 8 -9.37 -9.47 4.44
C THR A 8 -9.30 -9.17 2.98
N PHE A 9 -8.65 -10.02 2.25
CA PHE A 9 -8.56 -9.90 0.81
C PHE A 9 -9.49 -10.98 0.25
N SER A 10 -10.68 -10.55 -0.12
CA SER A 10 -11.68 -11.47 -0.53
C SER A 10 -11.50 -11.88 -1.94
N GLU A 11 -12.11 -12.94 -2.30
CA GLU A 11 -12.02 -13.40 -3.63
C GLU A 11 -12.83 -12.61 -4.57
N SER A 12 -13.72 -11.82 -4.09
CA SER A 12 -14.54 -11.09 -4.99
C SER A 12 -13.96 -9.79 -5.22
N ALA A 13 -12.79 -9.76 -5.61
CA ALA A 13 -12.21 -8.53 -5.93
C ALA A 13 -12.80 -8.01 -7.17
N ALA A 14 -13.91 -8.50 -7.50
CA ALA A 14 -14.55 -8.04 -8.69
C ALA A 14 -14.83 -6.59 -8.63
N GLU A 15 -14.94 -6.06 -7.47
CA GLU A 15 -15.14 -4.66 -7.40
C GLU A 15 -13.95 -3.95 -7.88
N GLY A 16 -12.94 -4.66 -8.20
CA GLY A 16 -11.87 -4.08 -8.91
C GLY A 16 -10.80 -3.47 -8.11
N SER A 17 -10.06 -2.64 -8.80
CA SER A 17 -8.83 -2.14 -8.27
C SER A 17 -8.98 -1.25 -7.07
N GLN A 18 -10.07 -0.52 -7.02
CA GLN A 18 -10.25 0.40 -5.90
C GLN A 18 -10.34 -0.35 -4.58
N GLU A 19 -11.09 -1.43 -4.56
CA GLU A 19 -11.21 -2.18 -3.33
C GLU A 19 -9.91 -2.86 -2.97
N ALA A 20 -9.22 -3.42 -3.95
CA ALA A 20 -7.97 -4.09 -3.66
C ALA A 20 -6.95 -3.12 -3.10
N ILE A 21 -6.83 -1.94 -3.69
CA ILE A 21 -5.82 -1.01 -3.24
C ILE A 21 -6.19 -0.43 -1.89
N ASN A 22 -7.47 -0.25 -1.62
CA ASN A 22 -7.88 0.25 -0.31
C ASN A 22 -7.54 -0.75 0.78
N ARG A 23 -7.63 -2.03 0.49
CA ARG A 23 -7.26 -3.03 1.47
C ARG A 23 -5.77 -3.04 1.72
N VAL A 24 -4.98 -2.78 0.68
CA VAL A 24 -3.54 -2.68 0.85
C VAL A 24 -3.21 -1.50 1.76
N VAL A 25 -3.85 -0.36 1.55
CA VAL A 25 -3.61 0.81 2.37
C VAL A 25 -3.98 0.51 3.83
N SER A 26 -5.11 -0.15 4.05
CA SER A 26 -5.51 -0.50 5.41
C SER A 26 -4.51 -1.46 6.04
N TYR A 27 -4.02 -2.40 5.25
CA TYR A 27 -3.05 -3.34 5.78
C TYR A 27 -1.77 -2.62 6.19
N TYR A 28 -1.34 -1.67 5.39
CA TYR A 28 -0.14 -0.91 5.74
C TYR A 28 -0.37 -0.07 6.99
N GLN A 29 -1.58 0.45 7.17
CA GLN A 29 -1.87 1.21 8.39
C GLN A 29 -1.75 0.32 9.62
N GLU A 30 -2.26 -0.90 9.52
CA GLU A 30 -2.15 -1.80 10.67
C GLU A 30 -0.71 -2.22 10.90
N ALA A 31 0.04 -2.42 9.83
CA ALA A 31 1.43 -2.82 9.97
C ALA A 31 2.25 -1.73 10.65
N LEU A 32 1.91 -0.47 10.42
CA LEU A 32 2.62 0.61 11.07
C LEU A 32 2.48 0.51 12.58
N LYS A 33 1.30 0.18 13.04
CA LYS A 33 1.04 0.15 14.49
C LYS A 33 1.92 -0.87 15.21
N SER A 34 2.34 -1.89 14.50
CA SER A 34 3.18 -2.90 15.12
C SER A 34 4.62 -2.87 14.65
N SER A 35 5.06 -1.73 14.12
CA SER A 35 6.41 -1.62 13.59
C SER A 35 7.19 -0.54 14.33
N PRO A 36 7.92 -0.91 15.37
CA PRO A 36 8.64 0.09 16.17
C PRO A 36 9.62 0.92 15.35
N VAL A 37 10.24 0.31 14.34
CA VAL A 37 11.19 1.04 13.52
C VAL A 37 10.49 2.19 12.79
N ALA A 38 9.32 1.91 12.24
CA ALA A 38 8.62 2.94 11.51
C ALA A 38 8.07 4.02 12.44
N ILE A 39 7.56 3.60 13.60
CA ILE A 39 7.04 4.53 14.56
C ILE A 39 8.14 5.46 15.04
N GLU A 40 9.30 4.89 15.32
CA GLU A 40 10.40 5.69 15.80
C GLU A 40 10.89 6.66 14.72
N TYR A 41 10.88 6.22 13.49
CA TYR A 41 11.27 7.10 12.39
C TYR A 41 10.32 8.30 12.35
N LEU A 42 9.01 8.05 12.42
CA LEU A 42 8.05 9.13 12.37
C LEU A 42 8.19 10.05 13.56
N ARG A 43 8.41 9.49 14.73
CA ARG A 43 8.57 10.30 15.92
C ARG A 43 9.79 11.21 15.79
N SER A 44 10.87 10.68 15.25
CA SER A 44 12.08 11.47 15.11
C SER A 44 11.91 12.61 14.13
N ARG A 45 10.87 12.53 13.29
CA ARG A 45 10.59 13.60 12.35
C ARG A 45 9.46 14.49 12.82
N GLY A 46 9.03 14.30 14.06
CA GLY A 46 7.97 15.15 14.60
C GLY A 46 6.56 14.65 14.35
N PHE A 47 6.41 13.44 13.80
CA PHE A 47 5.10 12.91 13.52
C PHE A 47 4.75 11.85 14.54
N ASP A 48 4.38 12.27 15.72
CA ASP A 48 4.05 11.32 16.76
C ASP A 48 2.61 11.43 17.24
N ASP A 49 1.78 12.12 16.49
CA ASP A 49 0.37 12.25 16.83
C ASP A 49 -0.41 11.14 16.14
N ALA A 50 -0.91 10.19 16.91
CA ALA A 50 -1.59 9.06 16.35
C ALA A 50 -2.84 9.45 15.56
N GLU A 51 -3.53 10.48 16.01
CA GLU A 51 -4.72 10.90 15.28
C GLU A 51 -4.38 11.46 13.92
N MET A 52 -3.28 12.20 13.84
CA MET A 52 -2.87 12.75 12.58
C MET A 52 -2.45 11.65 11.64
N LEU A 53 -1.72 10.66 12.14
CA LEU A 53 -1.27 9.57 11.29
C LEU A 53 -2.47 8.79 10.75
N GLU A 54 -3.46 8.60 11.58
CA GLU A 54 -4.63 7.89 11.13
C GLU A 54 -5.43 8.72 10.13
N HIS A 55 -5.53 10.00 10.37
CA HIS A 55 -6.27 10.88 9.48
C HIS A 55 -5.68 10.87 8.08
N PHE A 56 -4.36 10.86 7.97
CA PHE A 56 -3.73 10.85 6.66
C PHE A 56 -3.47 9.45 6.11
N GLY A 57 -3.87 8.43 6.86
CA GLY A 57 -3.75 7.07 6.38
C GLY A 57 -2.32 6.57 6.31
N VAL A 58 -1.45 7.09 7.16
CA VAL A 58 -0.04 6.73 7.10
C VAL A 58 0.13 5.27 7.45
N GLY A 59 0.92 4.56 6.67
CA GLY A 59 1.15 3.15 6.89
C GLY A 59 2.61 2.79 6.70
N TYR A 60 2.88 1.52 6.75
CA TYR A 60 4.25 1.03 6.60
C TYR A 60 4.22 -0.35 5.96
N SER A 61 5.06 -0.55 4.98
CA SER A 61 5.17 -1.84 4.33
C SER A 61 6.30 -2.62 4.98
N ASN A 62 5.96 -3.65 5.73
CA ASN A 62 6.96 -4.44 6.43
C ASN A 62 7.22 -5.78 5.74
N ARG A 63 6.91 -5.87 4.46
CA ARG A 63 7.18 -7.05 3.64
C ARG A 63 6.30 -8.24 3.93
N THR A 64 5.19 -8.04 4.60
CA THR A 64 4.35 -9.18 4.95
C THR A 64 3.08 -9.26 4.14
N LEU A 65 2.88 -8.33 3.20
CA LEU A 65 1.63 -8.32 2.46
C LEU A 65 1.37 -9.64 1.76
N SER A 66 2.38 -10.20 1.13
CA SER A 66 2.20 -11.42 0.38
C SER A 66 1.71 -12.57 1.26
N SER A 67 2.07 -12.56 2.52
CA SER A 67 1.73 -13.67 3.39
C SER A 67 0.28 -13.63 3.85
N VAL A 68 -0.41 -12.52 3.66
CA VAL A 68 -1.81 -12.44 4.05
C VAL A 68 -2.76 -12.57 2.87
N LEU A 69 -2.23 -12.72 1.68
CA LEU A 69 -3.07 -12.91 0.52
C LEU A 69 -3.41 -14.39 0.38
N PRO A 70 -4.46 -14.71 -0.36
CA PRO A 70 -4.76 -16.11 -0.60
C PRO A 70 -3.57 -16.79 -1.27
N ASP A 71 -3.49 -18.11 -1.15
CA ASP A 71 -2.40 -18.87 -1.68
C ASP A 71 -2.22 -18.55 -3.15
N LYS A 72 -1.01 -18.30 -3.57
CA LYS A 72 -0.75 -17.94 -4.94
C LYS A 72 -1.10 -19.05 -5.91
N LYS A 73 -1.19 -20.27 -5.43
CA LYS A 73 -1.57 -21.37 -6.28
C LYS A 73 -3.07 -21.46 -6.46
N SER A 74 -3.84 -20.77 -5.65
CA SER A 74 -5.27 -20.77 -5.80
C SER A 74 -5.62 -19.80 -6.91
N LYS A 75 -6.78 -20.01 -7.49
CA LYS A 75 -7.22 -19.14 -8.55
C LYS A 75 -7.40 -17.71 -8.03
N ALA A 76 -8.01 -17.60 -6.88
CA ALA A 76 -8.24 -16.28 -6.30
C ALA A 76 -6.94 -15.58 -5.95
N GLY A 77 -5.99 -16.33 -5.37
CA GLY A 77 -4.72 -15.73 -4.99
C GLY A 77 -3.92 -15.29 -6.19
N GLY A 78 -3.89 -16.10 -7.24
CA GLY A 78 -3.17 -15.74 -8.43
C GLY A 78 -3.75 -14.51 -9.09
N LYS A 79 -5.08 -14.45 -9.15
CA LYS A 79 -5.73 -13.32 -9.78
C LYS A 79 -5.50 -12.03 -8.99
N LEU A 80 -5.58 -12.12 -7.67
CA LEU A 80 -5.38 -10.95 -6.84
C LEU A 80 -3.96 -10.44 -6.97
N ARG A 81 -2.98 -11.34 -6.97
CA ARG A 81 -1.60 -10.91 -7.08
C ARG A 81 -1.34 -10.28 -8.44
N GLU A 82 -1.98 -10.79 -9.47
CA GLU A 82 -1.84 -10.22 -10.78
C GLU A 82 -2.42 -8.82 -10.81
N GLU A 83 -3.54 -8.63 -10.16
CA GLU A 83 -4.14 -7.32 -10.10
C GLU A 83 -3.26 -6.35 -9.34
N LEU A 84 -2.71 -6.78 -8.22
CA LEU A 84 -1.84 -5.91 -7.44
C LEU A 84 -0.55 -5.60 -8.19
N GLN A 85 -0.11 -6.52 -9.00
CA GLN A 85 1.06 -6.27 -9.82
C GLN A 85 0.74 -5.24 -10.90
N THR A 86 -0.44 -5.34 -11.48
CA THR A 86 -0.86 -4.36 -12.47
C THR A 86 -0.94 -2.97 -11.85
N LEU A 87 -1.36 -2.90 -10.60
CA LEU A 87 -1.44 -1.63 -9.91
C LEU A 87 -0.09 -1.11 -9.45
N GLY A 88 0.92 -1.96 -9.46
CA GLY A 88 2.25 -1.54 -9.06
C GLY A 88 2.61 -1.83 -7.62
N ILE A 89 1.71 -2.45 -6.86
CA ILE A 89 2.01 -2.81 -5.47
C ILE A 89 3.08 -3.88 -5.43
N PHE A 90 3.00 -4.85 -6.35
CA PHE A 90 4.07 -5.82 -6.52
C PHE A 90 4.77 -5.53 -7.82
N ARG A 91 6.08 -5.64 -7.83
CA ARG A 91 6.85 -5.51 -9.04
C ARG A 91 6.78 -6.81 -9.81
N GLU A 92 7.23 -6.81 -11.04
CA GLU A 92 7.23 -8.02 -11.83
C GLU A 92 8.00 -9.12 -11.15
N SER A 93 8.99 -8.76 -10.36
CA SER A 93 9.79 -9.74 -9.64
C SER A 93 9.02 -10.37 -8.50
N GLY A 94 7.87 -9.83 -8.16
CA GLY A 94 7.11 -10.32 -7.02
C GLY A 94 7.41 -9.59 -5.72
N HIS A 95 8.35 -8.68 -5.73
CA HIS A 95 8.68 -7.93 -4.52
C HIS A 95 7.73 -6.77 -4.34
N GLU A 96 7.48 -6.40 -3.10
CA GLU A 96 6.63 -5.26 -2.83
C GLU A 96 7.33 -3.98 -3.21
N HIS A 97 6.62 -3.15 -3.92
CA HIS A 97 7.19 -1.89 -4.38
C HIS A 97 7.57 -0.98 -3.22
N PHE A 98 6.72 -0.94 -2.18
CA PHE A 98 6.97 -0.06 -1.03
C PHE A 98 7.69 -0.74 0.13
N ASN A 99 8.32 -1.87 -0.14
CA ASN A 99 9.01 -2.60 0.90
C ASN A 99 9.91 -1.70 1.73
N GLY A 100 9.71 -1.71 3.04
CA GLY A 100 10.51 -0.91 3.96
C GLY A 100 10.20 0.58 3.93
N SER A 101 9.03 0.96 3.44
CA SER A 101 8.69 2.36 3.28
C SER A 101 7.48 2.75 4.11
N ILE A 102 7.51 3.98 4.60
CA ILE A 102 6.34 4.63 5.14
C ILE A 102 5.48 4.98 3.94
N THR A 103 4.19 4.76 4.01
CA THR A 103 3.29 5.01 2.88
C THR A 103 2.22 6.00 3.24
N VAL A 104 1.85 6.81 2.29
CA VAL A 104 0.78 7.79 2.46
C VAL A 104 -0.12 7.72 1.24
N PRO A 105 -1.39 7.43 1.42
CA PRO A 105 -2.29 7.38 0.26
C PRO A 105 -2.71 8.77 -0.17
N VAL A 106 -2.93 8.93 -1.44
CA VAL A 106 -3.36 10.20 -2.00
C VAL A 106 -4.74 9.99 -2.60
N PHE A 107 -5.69 10.82 -2.19
CA PHE A 107 -7.05 10.69 -2.66
C PHE A 107 -7.43 11.91 -3.49
N ASP A 108 -8.36 11.71 -4.42
CA ASP A 108 -8.83 12.84 -5.22
C ASP A 108 -10.04 13.48 -4.56
N ALA A 109 -10.64 14.42 -5.23
CA ALA A 109 -11.76 15.16 -4.66
C ALA A 109 -12.97 14.28 -4.40
N LYS A 110 -13.06 13.14 -5.07
CA LYS A 110 -14.15 12.22 -4.85
C LYS A 110 -13.79 11.16 -3.83
N ASN A 111 -12.68 11.36 -3.14
CA ASN A 111 -12.25 10.47 -2.09
C ASN A 111 -11.88 9.10 -2.63
N GLN A 112 -11.41 9.04 -3.86
CA GLN A 112 -10.91 7.80 -4.43
C GLN A 112 -9.41 7.83 -4.42
N LEU A 113 -8.80 6.70 -4.14
CA LEU A 113 -7.35 6.63 -4.05
C LEU A 113 -6.77 6.69 -5.44
N VAL A 114 -5.88 7.64 -5.68
CA VAL A 114 -5.28 7.81 -6.99
C VAL A 114 -3.78 7.56 -7.01
N GLN A 115 -3.15 7.51 -5.86
CA GLN A 115 -1.71 7.26 -5.81
C GLN A 115 -1.31 6.90 -4.40
N ILE A 116 -0.16 6.28 -4.23
CA ILE A 116 0.44 6.05 -2.93
C ILE A 116 1.84 6.59 -2.99
N TYR A 117 2.17 7.42 -2.01
CA TYR A 117 3.51 7.97 -1.89
C TYR A 117 4.23 7.17 -0.82
N GLY A 118 5.48 6.83 -1.06
CA GLY A 118 6.25 6.07 -0.10
C GLY A 118 7.60 6.71 0.15
N ARG A 119 8.09 6.54 1.37
CA ARG A 119 9.42 6.99 1.69
C ARG A 119 10.17 5.84 2.36
N LYS A 120 11.25 5.43 1.75
CA LYS A 120 12.02 4.31 2.25
C LYS A 120 12.72 4.69 3.53
N VAL A 121 12.50 3.93 4.58
CA VAL A 121 13.08 4.24 5.86
C VAL A 121 13.85 3.07 6.45
N LEU A 122 13.73 1.89 5.85
CA LEU A 122 14.43 0.76 6.35
C LEU A 122 15.68 0.55 5.54
N GLY A 123 16.72 0.08 6.15
CA GLY A 123 17.95 -0.13 5.43
C GLY A 123 18.91 0.91 5.86
N LYS A 124 19.78 0.60 6.79
CA LYS A 124 20.69 1.51 7.26
C LYS A 124 21.47 2.12 6.21
N ARG A 125 21.74 1.40 5.17
CA ARG A 125 22.49 1.94 4.15
C ARG A 125 21.74 1.93 2.94
N LEU A 126 21.01 2.99 2.66
CA LEU A 126 20.41 3.15 1.37
C LEU A 126 21.57 3.38 0.42
N LYS A 127 21.72 2.49 -0.53
CA LYS A 127 22.82 2.63 -1.46
C LYS A 127 22.69 3.92 -2.18
N LYS A 128 23.84 4.48 -2.50
CA LYS A 128 23.86 5.69 -3.26
C LYS A 128 23.08 5.45 -4.53
N GLY A 129 22.21 6.35 -4.86
CA GLY A 129 21.37 6.20 -6.02
C GLY A 129 20.05 5.52 -5.78
N THR A 130 19.85 4.97 -4.60
CA THR A 130 18.58 4.35 -4.28
C THR A 130 17.56 5.44 -4.04
N ALA A 131 16.41 5.29 -4.68
CA ALA A 131 15.36 6.28 -4.50
C ALA A 131 14.80 6.15 -3.11
N GLN A 132 14.71 7.26 -2.41
CA GLN A 132 14.12 7.28 -1.10
C GLN A 132 12.64 7.58 -1.17
N HIS A 133 12.21 8.24 -2.23
CA HIS A 133 10.81 8.58 -2.42
C HIS A 133 10.27 7.74 -3.55
N LEU A 134 9.12 7.14 -3.33
CA LEU A 134 8.53 6.25 -4.30
C LEU A 134 7.09 6.62 -4.53
N THR A 135 6.58 6.32 -5.71
CA THR A 135 5.15 6.38 -5.97
C THR A 135 4.84 5.11 -6.73
N LEU A 136 3.57 4.80 -6.83
CA LEU A 136 3.21 3.68 -7.68
C LEU A 136 3.60 4.04 -9.11
N PRO A 137 4.12 3.09 -9.83
CA PRO A 137 4.60 3.37 -11.20
C PRO A 137 3.44 3.46 -12.16
N ILE A 138 2.58 4.43 -11.94
CA ILE A 138 1.41 4.63 -12.73
C ILE A 138 1.35 6.04 -13.15
N LYS A 139 0.73 6.30 -14.26
CA LYS A 139 0.67 7.63 -14.77
C LYS A 139 -0.11 8.53 -13.88
N SER A 140 0.12 9.80 -14.02
CA SER A 140 -0.47 10.76 -13.14
C SER A 140 -1.98 10.80 -13.17
N SER A 141 -2.59 10.17 -14.14
CA SER A 141 -4.02 10.12 -14.16
C SER A 141 -4.56 9.34 -12.96
N GLY A 142 -3.72 8.60 -12.31
CA GLY A 142 -4.17 7.88 -11.15
C GLY A 142 -4.60 6.49 -11.47
N ILE A 143 -4.45 5.62 -10.48
CA ILE A 143 -4.71 4.26 -10.63
C ILE A 143 -6.07 3.96 -11.03
N LEU A 144 -6.96 4.64 -10.39
CA LEU A 144 -8.31 4.23 -10.48
C LEU A 144 -9.19 5.17 -11.19
N ASN A 145 -8.61 6.10 -11.83
CA ASN A 145 -9.37 6.96 -12.64
C ASN A 145 -9.36 6.52 -14.02
N ARG A 146 -9.15 5.25 -14.23
CA ARG A 146 -9.09 4.74 -15.55
C ARG A 146 -10.38 4.21 -15.96
N ALA A 147 -11.39 4.83 -15.61
CA ALA A 147 -12.67 4.37 -16.04
C ALA A 147 -12.72 4.44 -17.53
N PRO A 148 -13.49 3.62 -18.13
CA PRO A 148 -13.61 3.67 -19.57
C PRO A 148 -14.08 5.03 -19.97
N GLY A 149 -13.43 5.58 -20.92
CA GLY A 149 -13.81 6.86 -21.38
C GLY A 149 -13.21 7.98 -20.62
N SER A 150 -12.55 7.70 -19.55
CA SER A 150 -11.97 8.78 -18.87
C SER A 150 -10.57 8.73 -19.24
N SER A 151 -9.96 9.60 -19.49
CA SER A 151 -8.66 9.50 -19.90
C SER A 151 -7.77 10.39 -19.24
#